data_0864b9880d83f316617fe8198d31b6ef
#
_entry.id   0864b9880d83f316617fe8198d31b6ef
#
_cell.length_a   1.000
_cell.length_b   1.000
_cell.length_c   1.000
_cell.angle_alpha   90.00
_cell.angle_beta   90.00
_cell.angle_gamma   90.00
#
_symmetry.space_group_name_H-M   'P 1'
#
loop_
_entity.id
_entity.type
_entity.pdbx_description
1 polymer ?
#
loop_
_entity_poly.entity_id
_entity_poly.type
_entity_poly.pdbx_seq_one_letter_code
_entity_poly.pdbx_strand_id
1 'polypeptide(L)'
;MTEFLLKSDIAEIVERMGDDAQKFAGKTVLLTGGRGFLGRYFMEVFGALNRGPLKDPVKLIALDNMITAGREGAIIPDLPNVTFVNHDVTKDFEWEGDLDYIIHAAGIASPYYYRAYPLETLEVAITGTRKMLELAEAHDARLTFFSSSEIYGDPDPKHVPMAESYRGNVSCQGPRACY
;
A
#
# COMPACT_ATOMS: atom_id res chain seq x y z
N MET A 1 21.70 -10.15 -11.22
CA MET A 1 20.78 -9.58 -10.23
C MET A 1 19.46 -10.31 -10.40
N THR A 2 19.00 -11.03 -9.40
CA THR A 2 17.69 -11.68 -9.40
C THR A 2 16.64 -10.58 -9.45
N GLU A 3 15.84 -10.57 -10.51
CA GLU A 3 14.75 -9.61 -10.67
C GLU A 3 13.76 -9.88 -9.52
N PHE A 4 13.61 -8.93 -8.61
CA PHE A 4 12.77 -9.09 -7.40
C PHE A 4 11.29 -9.24 -7.74
N LEU A 5 10.85 -8.58 -8.83
CA LEU A 5 9.48 -8.65 -9.35
C LEU A 5 9.48 -9.58 -10.57
N LEU A 6 8.59 -10.57 -10.55
CA LEU A 6 8.45 -11.48 -11.68
C LEU A 6 7.52 -10.84 -12.73
N LYS A 7 8.01 -10.72 -13.95
CA LYS A 7 7.20 -10.21 -15.09
C LYS A 7 5.98 -11.08 -15.35
N SER A 8 6.07 -12.38 -15.09
CA SER A 8 4.96 -13.33 -15.16
C SER A 8 3.83 -12.94 -14.23
N ASP A 9 4.15 -12.56 -12.99
CA ASP A 9 3.15 -12.17 -11.99
C ASP A 9 2.42 -10.90 -12.40
N ILE A 10 3.17 -9.90 -12.90
CA ILE A 10 2.56 -8.66 -13.41
C ILE A 10 1.60 -8.96 -14.58
N ALA A 11 2.02 -9.80 -15.51
CA ALA A 11 1.19 -10.20 -16.65
C ALA A 11 -0.08 -10.93 -16.19
N GLU A 12 0.06 -11.88 -15.27
CA GLU A 12 -1.06 -12.64 -14.70
C GLU A 12 -2.05 -11.72 -13.95
N ILE A 13 -1.55 -10.77 -13.15
CA ILE A 13 -2.41 -9.83 -12.44
C ILE A 13 -3.20 -8.98 -13.43
N VAL A 14 -2.55 -8.42 -14.44
CA VAL A 14 -3.20 -7.61 -15.49
C VAL A 14 -4.25 -8.42 -16.25
N GLU A 15 -3.94 -9.66 -16.62
CA GLU A 15 -4.89 -10.58 -17.27
C GLU A 15 -6.11 -10.86 -16.38
N ARG A 16 -5.89 -11.17 -15.11
CA ARG A 16 -6.97 -11.44 -14.14
C ARG A 16 -7.86 -10.22 -13.85
N MET A 17 -7.32 -9.02 -13.95
CA MET A 17 -8.11 -7.80 -13.82
C MET A 17 -9.14 -7.67 -14.95
N GLY A 18 -8.81 -8.11 -16.16
CA GLY A 18 -9.74 -8.10 -17.30
C GLY A 18 -10.41 -6.73 -17.48
N ASP A 19 -11.75 -6.75 -17.63
CA ASP A 19 -12.54 -5.52 -17.82
C ASP A 19 -12.54 -4.61 -16.57
N ASP A 20 -12.29 -5.15 -15.39
CA ASP A 20 -12.24 -4.35 -14.16
C ASP A 20 -11.09 -3.33 -14.19
N ALA A 21 -10.04 -3.57 -14.96
CA ALA A 21 -8.95 -2.63 -15.17
C ALA A 21 -9.46 -1.28 -15.72
N GLN A 22 -10.51 -1.28 -16.54
CA GLN A 22 -11.07 -0.05 -17.12
C GLN A 22 -11.66 0.91 -16.07
N LYS A 23 -11.95 0.44 -14.85
CA LYS A 23 -12.38 1.32 -13.74
C LYS A 23 -11.31 2.33 -13.33
N PHE A 24 -10.06 2.07 -13.70
CA PHE A 24 -8.93 2.97 -13.45
C PHE A 24 -8.63 3.91 -14.63
N ALA A 25 -9.29 3.74 -15.78
CA ALA A 25 -9.03 4.58 -16.95
C ALA A 25 -9.31 6.06 -16.66
N GLY A 26 -8.32 6.92 -16.89
CA GLY A 26 -8.38 8.37 -16.64
C GLY A 26 -8.44 8.76 -15.16
N LYS A 27 -8.26 7.80 -14.22
CA LYS A 27 -8.34 8.04 -12.78
C LYS A 27 -6.99 8.42 -12.18
N THR A 28 -7.05 9.11 -11.03
CA THR A 28 -5.88 9.40 -10.20
C THR A 28 -5.88 8.49 -8.97
N VAL A 29 -4.80 7.78 -8.77
CA VAL A 29 -4.60 6.84 -7.65
C VAL A 29 -3.41 7.29 -6.81
N LEU A 30 -3.59 7.41 -5.51
CA LEU A 30 -2.52 7.58 -4.53
C LEU A 30 -2.21 6.23 -3.90
N LEU A 31 -0.96 5.83 -3.94
CA LEU A 31 -0.44 4.62 -3.31
C LEU A 31 0.54 5.00 -2.22
N THR A 32 0.32 4.61 -0.98
CA THR A 32 1.34 4.74 0.08
C THR A 32 2.06 3.42 0.30
N GLY A 33 3.32 3.49 0.71
CA GLY A 33 4.18 2.31 0.81
C GLY A 33 4.66 1.80 -0.56
N GLY A 34 4.80 2.70 -1.54
CA GLY A 34 5.12 2.39 -2.93
C GLY A 34 6.44 1.65 -3.14
N ARG A 35 7.37 1.71 -2.18
CA ARG A 35 8.68 1.03 -2.27
C ARG A 35 8.77 -0.23 -1.40
N GLY A 36 7.69 -0.55 -0.68
CA GLY A 36 7.52 -1.83 -0.01
C GLY A 36 7.32 -3.00 -0.99
N PHE A 37 7.17 -4.22 -0.46
CA PHE A 37 7.01 -5.43 -1.27
C PHE A 37 5.78 -5.33 -2.20
N LEU A 38 4.60 -5.12 -1.65
CA LEU A 38 3.36 -5.01 -2.43
C LEU A 38 3.32 -3.71 -3.25
N GLY A 39 3.82 -2.60 -2.69
CA GLY A 39 3.82 -1.30 -3.37
C GLY A 39 4.53 -1.35 -4.73
N ARG A 40 5.65 -2.06 -4.82
CA ARG A 40 6.37 -2.26 -6.09
C ARG A 40 5.54 -3.04 -7.12
N TYR A 41 4.77 -4.06 -6.68
CA TYR A 41 3.84 -4.75 -7.57
C TYR A 41 2.75 -3.82 -8.08
N PHE A 42 2.15 -3.00 -7.20
CA PHE A 42 1.16 -2.00 -7.63
C PHE A 42 1.73 -1.04 -8.67
N MET A 43 2.92 -0.48 -8.42
CA MET A 43 3.56 0.43 -9.36
C MET A 43 3.77 -0.22 -10.74
N GLU A 44 4.28 -1.45 -10.79
CA GLU A 44 4.51 -2.16 -12.05
C GLU A 44 3.21 -2.57 -12.74
N VAL A 45 2.18 -2.99 -12.00
CA VAL A 45 0.86 -3.30 -12.55
C VAL A 45 0.23 -2.07 -13.19
N PHE A 46 0.20 -0.92 -12.49
CA PHE A 46 -0.31 0.32 -13.07
C PHE A 46 0.53 0.80 -14.27
N GLY A 47 1.85 0.66 -14.20
CA GLY A 47 2.72 0.90 -15.34
C GLY A 47 2.42 0.00 -16.54
N ALA A 48 2.12 -1.28 -16.29
CA ALA A 48 1.74 -2.23 -17.35
C ALA A 48 0.37 -1.90 -17.96
N LEU A 49 -0.61 -1.53 -17.12
CA LEU A 49 -1.93 -1.09 -17.56
C LEU A 49 -1.83 0.15 -18.47
N ASN A 50 -0.95 1.10 -18.14
CA ASN A 50 -0.71 2.29 -18.92
C ASN A 50 0.00 2.05 -20.26
N ARG A 51 0.68 0.90 -20.43
CA ARG A 51 1.35 0.53 -21.69
C ARG A 51 0.41 0.00 -22.75
N GLY A 52 -0.83 -0.34 -22.43
CA GLY A 52 -1.73 -0.86 -23.43
C GLY A 52 -3.18 -1.12 -23.02
N PRO A 53 -3.48 -1.80 -21.91
CA PRO A 53 -4.86 -2.20 -21.59
C PRO A 53 -5.83 -1.03 -21.36
N LEU A 54 -5.36 0.10 -20.77
CA LEU A 54 -6.23 1.23 -20.49
C LEU A 54 -6.42 2.13 -21.71
N LYS A 55 -7.67 2.54 -21.95
CA LYS A 55 -8.02 3.52 -23.00
C LYS A 55 -7.46 4.90 -22.66
N ASP A 56 -7.62 5.32 -21.41
CA ASP A 56 -7.02 6.52 -20.83
C ASP A 56 -6.07 6.10 -19.71
N PRO A 57 -4.81 6.57 -19.73
CA PRO A 57 -3.85 6.20 -18.71
C PRO A 57 -4.30 6.62 -17.29
N VAL A 58 -4.11 5.73 -16.33
CA VAL A 58 -4.24 6.06 -14.91
C VAL A 58 -3.02 6.85 -14.44
N LYS A 59 -3.23 7.88 -13.63
CA LYS A 59 -2.17 8.61 -12.95
C LYS A 59 -1.93 7.97 -11.59
N LEU A 60 -0.74 7.44 -11.36
CA LEU A 60 -0.34 6.88 -10.07
C LEU A 60 0.66 7.80 -9.37
N ILE A 61 0.35 8.21 -8.14
CA ILE A 61 1.25 8.90 -7.24
C ILE A 61 1.64 7.91 -6.14
N ALA A 62 2.90 7.52 -6.09
CA ALA A 62 3.40 6.57 -5.11
C ALA A 62 4.22 7.28 -4.03
N LEU A 63 3.78 7.22 -2.79
CA LEU A 63 4.45 7.79 -1.62
C LEU A 63 5.21 6.71 -0.85
N ASP A 64 6.42 7.03 -0.40
CA ASP A 64 7.20 6.20 0.53
C ASP A 64 8.27 7.06 1.20
N ASN A 65 8.53 6.85 2.49
CA ASN A 65 9.62 7.53 3.20
C ASN A 65 10.93 6.74 3.16
N MET A 66 10.96 5.61 2.49
CA MET A 66 12.12 4.75 2.25
C MET A 66 12.73 4.11 3.50
N ILE A 67 12.13 4.22 4.67
CA ILE A 67 12.69 3.73 5.94
C ILE A 67 12.99 2.23 5.93
N THR A 68 12.21 1.45 5.19
CA THR A 68 12.36 -0.01 5.08
C THR A 68 12.66 -0.49 3.65
N ALA A 69 12.79 0.42 2.69
CA ALA A 69 12.89 0.09 1.26
C ALA A 69 14.16 -0.69 0.88
N GLY A 70 15.24 -0.56 1.67
CA GLY A 70 16.51 -1.20 1.40
C GLY A 70 17.14 -0.71 0.08
N ARG A 71 18.21 -1.40 -0.36
CA ARG A 71 18.93 -1.05 -1.61
C ARG A 71 18.07 -1.23 -2.86
N GLU A 72 17.27 -2.28 -2.92
CA GLU A 72 16.42 -2.57 -4.08
C GLU A 72 15.22 -1.61 -4.16
N GLY A 73 14.68 -1.20 -3.01
CA GLY A 73 13.63 -0.20 -2.94
C GLY A 73 14.10 1.20 -3.35
N ALA A 74 15.39 1.50 -3.26
CA ALA A 74 15.95 2.80 -3.65
C ALA A 74 15.95 3.03 -5.18
N ILE A 75 15.83 1.96 -5.99
CA ILE A 75 15.76 2.08 -7.45
C ILE A 75 14.30 2.39 -7.83
N ILE A 76 14.04 3.61 -8.27
CA ILE A 76 12.70 4.04 -8.72
C ILE A 76 12.60 3.74 -10.20
N PRO A 77 11.66 2.88 -10.62
CA PRO A 77 11.48 2.57 -12.04
C PRO A 77 10.87 3.76 -12.78
N ASP A 78 11.29 3.96 -14.02
CA ASP A 78 10.64 4.88 -14.95
C ASP A 78 9.43 4.17 -15.58
N LEU A 79 8.24 4.50 -15.09
CA LEU A 79 6.98 3.88 -15.50
C LEU A 79 6.01 4.95 -16.04
N PRO A 80 5.26 4.63 -17.12
CA PRO A 80 4.35 5.61 -17.70
C PRO A 80 3.27 6.05 -16.72
N ASN A 81 3.14 7.37 -16.54
CA ASN A 81 2.18 8.03 -15.65
C ASN A 81 2.28 7.60 -14.16
N VAL A 82 3.44 7.13 -13.73
CA VAL A 82 3.74 6.81 -12.33
C VAL A 82 4.74 7.85 -11.80
N THR A 83 4.34 8.57 -10.79
CA THR A 83 5.19 9.55 -10.09
C THR A 83 5.52 9.04 -8.71
N PHE A 84 6.79 8.99 -8.38
CA PHE A 84 7.23 8.69 -7.01
C PHE A 84 7.51 9.97 -6.25
N VAL A 85 7.03 10.02 -5.00
CA VAL A 85 7.31 11.13 -4.07
C VAL A 85 7.85 10.55 -2.77
N ASN A 86 9.05 11.00 -2.39
CA ASN A 86 9.57 10.66 -1.06
C ASN A 86 8.81 11.45 -0.02
N HIS A 87 7.93 10.77 0.73
CA HIS A 87 7.05 11.39 1.70
C HIS A 87 6.74 10.45 2.86
N ASP A 88 6.71 11.01 4.05
CA ASP A 88 6.26 10.33 5.26
C ASP A 88 4.76 10.57 5.46
N VAL A 89 3.98 9.51 5.40
CA VAL A 89 2.50 9.56 5.51
C VAL A 89 2.00 10.06 6.85
N THR A 90 2.86 10.17 7.87
CA THR A 90 2.52 10.80 9.16
C THR A 90 2.51 12.33 9.09
N LYS A 91 2.95 12.90 7.97
CA LYS A 91 2.96 14.33 7.69
C LYS A 91 1.85 14.70 6.74
N ASP A 92 1.50 15.98 6.70
CA ASP A 92 0.50 16.48 5.75
C ASP A 92 1.00 16.29 4.32
N PHE A 93 0.13 15.78 3.47
CA PHE A 93 0.33 15.67 2.03
C PHE A 93 -0.77 16.44 1.33
N GLU A 94 -0.38 17.48 0.63
CA GLU A 94 -1.29 18.29 -0.16
C GLU A 94 -1.26 17.80 -1.61
N TRP A 95 -2.44 17.64 -2.19
CA TRP A 95 -2.61 17.27 -3.58
C TRP A 95 -3.56 18.27 -4.26
N GLU A 96 -3.10 18.85 -5.34
CA GLU A 96 -3.92 19.73 -6.18
C GLU A 96 -4.44 18.94 -7.40
N GLY A 97 -5.74 18.87 -7.53
CA GLY A 97 -6.42 18.16 -8.62
C GLY A 97 -7.26 16.97 -8.14
N ASP A 98 -7.80 16.23 -9.09
CA ASP A 98 -8.67 15.09 -8.79
C ASP A 98 -7.87 13.95 -8.15
N LEU A 99 -8.48 13.30 -7.15
CA LEU A 99 -7.99 12.08 -6.51
C LEU A 99 -9.18 11.12 -6.37
N ASP A 100 -9.14 10.01 -7.08
CA ASP A 100 -10.27 9.07 -7.11
C ASP A 100 -10.10 7.91 -6.12
N TYR A 101 -8.86 7.44 -5.96
CA TYR A 101 -8.56 6.28 -5.12
C TYR A 101 -7.32 6.50 -4.28
N ILE A 102 -7.37 6.03 -3.03
CA ILE A 102 -6.20 5.92 -2.16
C ILE A 102 -6.01 4.46 -1.78
N ILE A 103 -4.84 3.91 -2.09
CA ILE A 103 -4.39 2.59 -1.65
C ILE A 103 -3.39 2.82 -0.51
N HIS A 104 -3.87 2.71 0.73
CA HIS A 104 -3.03 2.91 1.90
C HIS A 104 -2.38 1.59 2.33
N ALA A 105 -1.16 1.35 1.82
CA ALA A 105 -0.36 0.16 2.08
C ALA A 105 0.97 0.47 2.81
N ALA A 106 1.15 1.71 3.26
CA ALA A 106 2.29 2.06 4.11
C ALA A 106 2.15 1.40 5.48
N GLY A 107 3.18 0.67 5.87
CA GLY A 107 3.24 -0.02 7.16
C GLY A 107 4.59 -0.71 7.34
N ILE A 108 5.06 -0.82 8.57
CA ILE A 108 6.32 -1.49 8.91
C ILE A 108 6.01 -2.93 9.33
N ALA A 109 5.83 -3.83 8.36
CA ALA A 109 5.36 -5.20 8.59
C ALA A 109 6.47 -6.22 8.91
N SER A 110 7.74 -5.89 8.65
CA SER A 110 8.85 -6.82 8.91
C SER A 110 9.19 -6.90 10.39
N PRO A 111 9.28 -8.11 10.99
CA PRO A 111 9.68 -8.30 12.40
C PRO A 111 10.98 -7.62 12.79
N TYR A 112 11.93 -7.55 11.89
CA TYR A 112 13.19 -6.86 12.11
C TYR A 112 12.95 -5.34 12.27
N TYR A 113 12.19 -4.75 11.35
CA TYR A 113 11.99 -3.30 11.31
C TYR A 113 11.02 -2.80 12.38
N TYR A 114 9.89 -3.47 12.66
CA TYR A 114 8.98 -2.97 13.70
C TYR A 114 9.57 -3.10 15.11
N ARG A 115 10.56 -3.99 15.32
CA ARG A 115 11.33 -4.02 16.57
C ARG A 115 12.37 -2.89 16.65
N ALA A 116 12.95 -2.52 15.51
CA ALA A 116 13.92 -1.44 15.44
C ALA A 116 13.24 -0.04 15.49
N TYR A 117 12.03 0.05 14.94
CA TYR A 117 11.26 1.29 14.80
C TYR A 117 9.84 1.15 15.34
N PRO A 118 9.66 0.84 16.66
CA PRO A 118 8.33 0.55 17.19
C PRO A 118 7.42 1.78 17.24
N LEU A 119 7.96 2.97 17.48
CA LEU A 119 7.18 4.21 17.50
C LEU A 119 6.73 4.60 16.10
N GLU A 120 7.62 4.51 15.12
CA GLU A 120 7.33 4.77 13.72
C GLU A 120 6.28 3.78 13.19
N THR A 121 6.32 2.52 13.65
CA THR A 121 5.31 1.50 13.31
C THR A 121 3.93 1.93 13.81
N LEU A 122 3.84 2.37 15.05
CA LEU A 122 2.60 2.85 15.66
C LEU A 122 2.11 4.13 15.00
N GLU A 123 3.02 5.08 14.74
CA GLU A 123 2.70 6.37 14.11
C GLU A 123 2.15 6.19 12.68
N VAL A 124 2.76 5.33 11.86
CA VAL A 124 2.24 5.09 10.51
C VAL A 124 0.86 4.45 10.55
N ALA A 125 0.61 3.54 11.50
CA ALA A 125 -0.68 2.88 11.64
C ALA A 125 -1.79 3.84 12.09
N ILE A 126 -1.51 4.78 12.98
CA ILE A 126 -2.52 5.69 13.58
C ILE A 126 -2.54 7.01 12.83
N THR A 127 -1.44 7.77 12.90
CA THR A 127 -1.36 9.12 12.31
C THR A 127 -1.37 9.06 10.79
N GLY A 128 -0.62 8.12 10.19
CA GLY A 128 -0.60 7.92 8.76
C GLY A 128 -1.98 7.57 8.20
N THR A 129 -2.67 6.62 8.83
CA THR A 129 -4.04 6.26 8.41
C THR A 129 -5.01 7.42 8.55
N ARG A 130 -4.93 8.19 9.65
CA ARG A 130 -5.75 9.39 9.84
C ARG A 130 -5.53 10.40 8.71
N LYS A 131 -4.28 10.71 8.36
CA LYS A 131 -3.94 11.63 7.28
C LYS A 131 -4.49 11.17 5.93
N MET A 132 -4.45 9.88 5.65
CA MET A 132 -5.02 9.34 4.40
C MET A 132 -6.55 9.37 4.39
N LEU A 133 -7.21 9.22 5.53
CA LEU A 133 -8.66 9.38 5.66
C LEU A 133 -9.08 10.85 5.48
N GLU A 134 -8.37 11.80 6.10
CA GLU A 134 -8.59 13.24 5.92
C GLU A 134 -8.43 13.63 4.45
N LEU A 135 -7.40 13.12 3.77
CA LEU A 135 -7.19 13.37 2.35
C LEU A 135 -8.30 12.74 1.48
N ALA A 136 -8.72 11.52 1.81
CA ALA A 136 -9.81 10.85 1.10
C ALA A 136 -11.13 11.63 1.22
N GLU A 137 -11.44 12.14 2.42
CA GLU A 137 -12.64 12.97 2.67
C GLU A 137 -12.58 14.28 1.88
N ALA A 138 -11.42 14.95 1.88
CA ALA A 138 -11.25 16.23 1.17
C ALA A 138 -11.44 16.11 -0.36
N HIS A 139 -11.18 14.93 -0.94
CA HIS A 139 -11.25 14.67 -2.37
C HIS A 139 -12.44 13.79 -2.79
N ASP A 140 -13.32 13.37 -1.87
CA ASP A 140 -14.36 12.36 -2.11
C ASP A 140 -13.77 11.07 -2.72
N ALA A 141 -12.54 10.73 -2.31
CA ALA A 141 -11.80 9.60 -2.83
C ALA A 141 -12.15 8.30 -2.09
N ARG A 142 -12.17 7.18 -2.82
CA ARG A 142 -12.32 5.87 -2.20
C ARG A 142 -11.01 5.38 -1.62
N LEU A 143 -10.99 5.12 -0.29
CA LEU A 143 -9.82 4.58 0.39
C LEU A 143 -9.90 3.06 0.54
N THR A 144 -8.80 2.38 0.18
CA THR A 144 -8.55 0.96 0.48
C THR A 144 -7.40 0.89 1.48
N PHE A 145 -7.68 0.33 2.66
CA PHE A 145 -6.70 0.18 3.75
C PHE A 145 -6.16 -1.25 3.81
N PHE A 146 -4.85 -1.40 3.83
CA PHE A 146 -4.19 -2.69 4.07
C PHE A 146 -4.09 -2.95 5.57
N SER A 147 -5.04 -3.72 6.07
CA SER A 147 -5.05 -4.18 7.46
C SER A 147 -4.15 -5.41 7.64
N SER A 148 -4.15 -5.98 8.83
CA SER A 148 -3.35 -7.14 9.19
C SER A 148 -4.17 -8.16 9.96
N SER A 149 -3.82 -9.45 9.83
CA SER A 149 -4.37 -10.52 10.68
C SER A 149 -4.02 -10.35 12.17
N GLU A 150 -3.05 -9.50 12.49
CA GLU A 150 -2.68 -9.18 13.88
C GLU A 150 -3.82 -8.56 14.67
N ILE A 151 -4.86 -8.02 14.01
CA ILE A 151 -6.09 -7.56 14.70
C ILE A 151 -6.79 -8.68 15.45
N TYR A 152 -6.54 -9.94 15.10
CA TYR A 152 -7.09 -11.12 15.79
C TYR A 152 -6.17 -11.65 16.89
N GLY A 153 -4.91 -11.21 16.93
CA GLY A 153 -3.91 -11.64 17.92
C GLY A 153 -3.55 -13.11 17.79
N ASP A 154 -3.59 -13.85 18.93
CA ASP A 154 -3.36 -15.29 19.02
C ASP A 154 -4.71 -16.02 19.12
N PRO A 155 -5.34 -16.40 17.99
CA PRO A 155 -6.68 -16.96 17.98
C PRO A 155 -6.71 -18.39 18.54
N ASP A 156 -7.80 -18.77 19.20
CA ASP A 156 -8.08 -20.16 19.53
C ASP A 156 -8.09 -21.00 18.23
N PRO A 157 -7.32 -22.10 18.16
CA PRO A 157 -7.19 -22.93 16.94
C PRO A 157 -8.50 -23.36 16.30
N LYS A 158 -9.57 -23.53 17.10
CA LYS A 158 -10.91 -23.91 16.60
C LYS A 158 -11.59 -22.78 15.80
N HIS A 159 -11.08 -21.56 15.85
CA HIS A 159 -11.58 -20.42 15.10
C HIS A 159 -10.73 -20.08 13.87
N VAL A 160 -9.79 -20.95 13.49
CA VAL A 160 -8.95 -20.79 12.29
C VAL A 160 -9.57 -21.60 11.13
N PRO A 161 -9.84 -20.98 9.95
CA PRO A 161 -9.67 -19.55 9.62
C PRO A 161 -10.68 -18.65 10.34
N MET A 162 -10.21 -17.46 10.78
CA MET A 162 -11.02 -16.52 11.53
C MET A 162 -12.09 -15.87 10.63
N ALA A 163 -13.33 -15.89 11.12
CA ALA A 163 -14.38 -15.07 10.52
C ALA A 163 -14.27 -13.61 10.98
N GLU A 164 -14.72 -12.65 10.20
CA GLU A 164 -14.69 -11.22 10.55
C GLU A 164 -15.45 -10.89 11.86
N SER A 165 -16.38 -11.74 12.25
CA SER A 165 -17.12 -11.63 13.53
C SER A 165 -16.32 -12.10 14.74
N TYR A 166 -15.14 -12.71 14.55
CA TYR A 166 -14.29 -13.16 15.66
C TYR A 166 -13.66 -11.94 16.34
N ARG A 167 -13.84 -11.83 17.67
CA ARG A 167 -13.39 -10.65 18.44
C ARG A 167 -11.87 -10.58 18.66
N GLY A 168 -11.17 -11.68 18.39
CA GLY A 168 -9.73 -11.75 18.58
C GLY A 168 -9.31 -12.05 20.00
N ASN A 169 -7.98 -12.27 20.15
CA ASN A 169 -7.28 -12.47 21.42
C ASN A 169 -5.96 -11.69 21.35
N VAL A 170 -6.09 -10.36 21.39
CA VAL A 170 -4.96 -9.43 21.23
C VAL A 170 -4.29 -9.18 22.58
N SER A 171 -2.96 -9.28 22.61
CA SER A 171 -2.16 -8.87 23.76
C SER A 171 -1.52 -7.49 23.50
N CYS A 172 -1.62 -6.60 24.49
CA CYS A 172 -0.88 -5.33 24.49
C CYS A 172 0.59 -5.49 24.92
N GLN A 173 1.05 -6.71 25.19
CA GLN A 173 2.41 -7.02 25.63
C GLN A 173 3.17 -7.76 24.54
N GLY A 174 4.49 -7.54 24.54
CA GLY A 174 5.39 -8.27 23.65
C GLY A 174 5.91 -7.44 22.49
N PRO A 175 6.86 -8.01 21.71
CA PRO A 175 7.61 -7.28 20.69
C PRO A 175 6.79 -6.90 19.44
N ARG A 176 5.55 -7.41 19.33
CA ARG A 176 4.62 -7.14 18.22
C ARG A 176 3.51 -6.16 18.59
N ALA A 177 3.46 -5.70 19.85
CA ALA A 177 2.37 -4.86 20.35
C ALA A 177 2.25 -3.49 19.62
N CYS A 178 3.30 -3.06 18.90
CA CYS A 178 3.29 -1.86 18.09
C CYS A 178 2.74 -2.06 16.65
N TYR A 179 2.59 -3.30 16.23
CA TYR A 179 2.11 -3.68 14.90
C TYR A 179 0.67 -4.15 14.95
#